data_9c370819a7bb4a0f8178dc59d62eaddc
#
_entry.id   9c370819a7bb4a0f8178dc59d62eaddc
#
_cell.length_a   1.000
_cell.length_b   1.000
_cell.length_c   1.000
_cell.angle_alpha   90.00
_cell.angle_beta   90.00
_cell.angle_gamma   90.00
#
_symmetry.space_group_name_H-M   'P 1'
#
loop_
_entity.id
_entity.type
_entity.pdbx_description
1 polymer ?
#
loop_
_entity_poly.entity_id
_entity_poly.type
_entity_poly.pdbx_seq_one_letter_code
_entity_poly.pdbx_strand_id
1 'polypeptide(L)'
;MPKVTASMMVTLDGYAAGEGQSLERPFGDIDTDRLEAWRFDHAEENAEEIEAITAAGAYIMGRNMFGPDRGEWDLDWRGWWGPNPPYHAPTFVLGHRPRPSIEMEGGTVYHFVTDGIEAALERAREAA
;
A
#
# COMPACT_ATOMS: atom_id res chain seq x y z
N MET A 1 9.37 -18.91 11.80
CA MET A 1 8.39 -18.73 10.72
C MET A 1 7.96 -17.26 10.65
N PRO A 2 7.98 -16.62 9.49
CA PRO A 2 7.56 -15.24 9.36
C PRO A 2 6.10 -15.04 9.82
N LYS A 3 5.86 -13.97 10.58
CA LYS A 3 4.52 -13.61 11.01
C LYS A 3 3.84 -12.79 9.91
N VAL A 4 2.61 -13.13 9.57
CA VAL A 4 1.78 -12.34 8.66
C VAL A 4 0.81 -11.51 9.49
N THR A 5 0.79 -10.21 9.24
CA THR A 5 -0.14 -9.26 9.87
C THR A 5 -0.93 -8.53 8.80
N ALA A 6 -2.12 -8.07 9.15
CA ALA A 6 -2.92 -7.19 8.31
C ALA A 6 -3.21 -5.90 9.08
N SER A 7 -2.98 -4.77 8.42
CA SER A 7 -3.31 -3.44 8.95
C SER A 7 -4.24 -2.74 7.98
N MET A 8 -5.34 -2.22 8.49
CA MET A 8 -6.31 -1.50 7.69
C MET A 8 -6.92 -0.37 8.52
N MET A 9 -6.96 0.82 7.95
CA MET A 9 -7.67 1.95 8.54
C MET A 9 -9.13 1.88 8.14
N VAL A 10 -10.02 1.90 9.11
CA VAL A 10 -11.46 1.83 8.90
C VAL A 10 -12.19 2.84 9.76
N THR A 11 -13.35 3.30 9.28
CA THR A 11 -14.28 4.09 10.09
C THR A 11 -14.94 3.24 11.18
N LEU A 12 -15.53 3.87 12.16
CA LEU A 12 -16.19 3.16 13.27
C LEU A 12 -17.32 2.22 12.78
N ASP A 13 -17.96 2.55 11.67
CA ASP A 13 -18.99 1.76 11.00
C ASP A 13 -18.45 0.81 9.91
N GLY A 14 -17.11 0.67 9.81
CA GLY A 14 -16.47 -0.39 9.06
C GLY A 14 -16.09 -0.08 7.61
N TYR A 15 -16.06 1.19 7.19
CA TYR A 15 -15.67 1.57 5.84
C TYR A 15 -14.17 1.88 5.76
N ALA A 16 -13.48 1.30 4.79
CA ALA A 16 -12.07 1.57 4.50
C ALA A 16 -11.88 2.61 3.40
N ALA A 17 -12.86 2.81 2.53
CA ALA A 17 -12.87 3.81 1.47
C ALA A 17 -14.30 4.12 1.05
N GLY A 18 -14.51 5.29 0.42
CA GLY A 18 -15.73 5.66 -0.27
C GLY A 18 -15.76 5.21 -1.72
N GLU A 19 -16.80 5.58 -2.44
CA GLU A 19 -16.93 5.32 -3.87
C GLU A 19 -16.13 6.35 -4.70
N GLY A 20 -15.87 6.01 -5.95
CA GLY A 20 -15.28 6.96 -6.91
C GLY A 20 -13.81 7.33 -6.62
N GLN A 21 -12.98 6.37 -6.25
CA GLN A 21 -11.54 6.59 -6.13
C GLN A 21 -10.97 7.22 -7.41
N SER A 22 -10.20 8.29 -7.25
CA SER A 22 -9.52 8.99 -8.35
C SER A 22 -8.17 9.54 -7.87
N LEU A 23 -7.42 10.17 -8.78
CA LEU A 23 -6.15 10.82 -8.42
C LEU A 23 -6.34 11.95 -7.39
N GLU A 24 -7.43 12.70 -7.50
CA GLU A 24 -7.76 13.79 -6.58
C GLU A 24 -8.39 13.29 -5.27
N ARG A 25 -8.95 12.10 -5.30
CA ARG A 25 -9.61 11.47 -4.17
C ARG A 25 -9.16 10.03 -3.98
N PRO A 26 -8.00 9.80 -3.38
CA PRO A 26 -7.43 8.45 -3.20
C PRO A 26 -8.35 7.48 -2.44
N PHE A 27 -9.16 7.99 -1.54
CA PHE A 27 -10.12 7.21 -0.75
C PHE A 27 -11.58 7.36 -1.23
N GLY A 28 -11.79 7.96 -2.41
CA GLY A 28 -13.12 8.20 -2.94
C GLY A 28 -13.82 9.40 -2.28
N ASP A 29 -15.13 9.34 -2.16
CA ASP A 29 -16.00 10.40 -1.65
C ASP A 29 -16.13 10.46 -0.12
N ILE A 30 -15.19 9.88 0.62
CA ILE A 30 -15.12 9.90 2.07
C ILE A 30 -14.20 11.03 2.56
N ASP A 31 -14.59 11.69 3.66
CA ASP A 31 -13.72 12.62 4.38
C ASP A 31 -12.69 11.86 5.20
N THR A 32 -11.45 11.89 4.77
CA THR A 32 -10.34 11.20 5.43
C THR A 32 -9.54 12.08 6.36
N ASP A 33 -9.71 13.39 6.36
CA ASP A 33 -8.88 14.31 7.15
C ASP A 33 -8.91 13.94 8.64
N ARG A 34 -10.09 13.70 9.17
CA ARG A 34 -10.24 13.30 10.57
C ARG A 34 -9.78 11.86 10.86
N LEU A 35 -9.96 10.96 9.87
CA LEU A 35 -9.57 9.56 10.01
C LEU A 35 -8.05 9.38 9.99
N GLU A 36 -7.35 10.24 9.26
CA GLU A 36 -5.90 10.16 9.07
C GLU A 36 -5.09 11.12 9.95
N ALA A 37 -5.75 12.03 10.67
CA ALA A 37 -5.10 13.03 11.51
C ALA A 37 -4.08 12.41 12.49
N TRP A 38 -4.37 11.26 13.07
CA TRP A 38 -3.46 10.56 13.97
C TRP A 38 -2.11 10.23 13.33
N ARG A 39 -2.09 9.96 12.03
CA ARG A 39 -0.90 9.58 11.28
C ARG A 39 -0.14 10.77 10.71
N PHE A 40 -0.85 11.78 10.23
CA PHE A 40 -0.24 12.91 9.54
C PHE A 40 -0.11 14.15 10.43
N ASP A 41 -1.13 14.50 11.19
CA ASP A 41 -1.13 15.70 12.04
C ASP A 41 -0.51 15.41 13.43
N HIS A 42 -0.62 14.17 13.90
CA HIS A 42 -0.17 13.72 15.22
C HIS A 42 0.84 12.56 15.13
N ALA A 43 1.69 12.57 14.13
CA ALA A 43 2.65 11.49 13.85
C ALA A 43 3.65 11.27 15.01
N GLU A 44 4.12 12.33 15.65
CA GLU A 44 5.05 12.23 16.77
C GLU A 44 4.44 11.53 17.99
N GLU A 45 3.16 11.83 18.27
CA GLU A 45 2.42 11.23 19.38
C GLU A 45 2.10 9.74 19.16
N ASN A 46 2.05 9.31 17.90
CA ASN A 46 1.69 7.96 17.47
C ASN A 46 2.86 7.22 16.77
N ALA A 47 4.08 7.60 17.07
CA ALA A 47 5.27 7.09 16.39
C ALA A 47 5.44 5.58 16.53
N GLU A 48 5.14 5.00 17.69
CA GLU A 48 5.23 3.55 17.93
C GLU A 48 4.25 2.77 17.07
N GLU A 49 3.02 3.23 16.93
CA GLU A 49 1.98 2.61 16.09
C GLU A 49 2.33 2.69 14.61
N ILE A 50 2.84 3.85 14.17
CA ILE A 50 3.26 4.06 12.79
C ILE A 50 4.46 3.16 12.47
N GLU A 51 5.45 3.07 13.34
CA GLU A 51 6.60 2.19 13.20
C GLU A 51 6.18 0.72 13.13
N ALA A 52 5.27 0.29 13.99
CA ALA A 52 4.76 -1.08 14.00
C ALA A 52 4.09 -1.48 12.68
N ILE A 53 3.40 -0.55 12.01
CA ILE A 53 2.76 -0.78 10.71
C ILE A 53 3.80 -0.84 9.59
N THR A 54 4.90 -0.11 9.70
CA THR A 54 5.92 0.05 8.65
C THR A 54 7.20 -0.75 8.89
N ALA A 55 7.24 -1.65 9.88
CA ALA A 55 8.42 -2.44 10.25
C ALA A 55 8.50 -3.83 9.61
N ALA A 56 7.64 -4.17 8.66
CA ALA A 56 7.66 -5.47 8.01
C ALA A 56 8.84 -5.63 7.03
N GLY A 57 9.35 -6.84 6.89
CA GLY A 57 10.41 -7.16 5.92
C GLY A 57 9.91 -7.24 4.47
N ALA A 58 8.61 -7.41 4.25
CA ALA A 58 7.95 -7.34 2.95
C ALA A 58 6.48 -6.97 3.11
N TYR A 59 5.88 -6.46 2.05
CA TYR A 59 4.47 -6.04 2.03
C TYR A 59 3.73 -6.66 0.86
N ILE A 60 2.43 -6.89 1.05
CA ILE A 60 1.49 -7.28 -0.01
C ILE A 60 0.34 -6.28 -0.01
N MET A 61 -0.02 -5.79 -1.17
CA MET A 61 -1.14 -4.87 -1.34
C MET A 61 -1.95 -5.18 -2.59
N GLY A 62 -3.21 -4.77 -2.58
CA GLY A 62 -4.05 -4.80 -3.76
C GLY A 62 -3.71 -3.65 -4.72
N ARG A 63 -4.17 -3.76 -5.95
CA ARG A 63 -3.90 -2.76 -7.00
C ARG A 63 -4.36 -1.35 -6.62
N ASN A 64 -5.48 -1.20 -5.93
CA ASN A 64 -5.99 0.11 -5.52
C ASN A 64 -5.12 0.83 -4.48
N MET A 65 -4.39 0.07 -3.67
CA MET A 65 -3.40 0.62 -2.75
C MET A 65 -2.19 1.21 -3.49
N PHE A 66 -1.93 0.74 -4.70
CA PHE A 66 -0.87 1.29 -5.56
C PHE A 66 -1.38 2.46 -6.42
N GLY A 67 -2.60 2.38 -6.96
CA GLY A 67 -3.15 3.43 -7.82
C GLY A 67 -4.62 3.22 -8.18
N PRO A 68 -5.30 4.27 -8.69
CA PRO A 68 -6.73 4.26 -8.95
C PRO A 68 -7.12 3.56 -10.24
N ASP A 69 -6.17 3.43 -11.18
CA ASP A 69 -6.46 2.98 -12.53
C ASP A 69 -6.85 1.51 -12.62
N ARG A 70 -7.75 1.20 -13.53
CA ARG A 70 -8.18 -0.14 -13.90
C ARG A 70 -7.71 -0.44 -15.33
N GLY A 71 -7.61 -1.71 -15.68
CA GLY A 71 -7.18 -2.12 -17.03
C GLY A 71 -5.68 -1.99 -17.25
N GLU A 72 -5.28 -1.32 -18.34
CA GLU A 72 -3.86 -1.14 -18.66
C GLU A 72 -3.14 -0.27 -17.60
N TRP A 73 -1.83 -0.49 -17.48
CA TRP A 73 -1.01 0.30 -16.56
C TRP A 73 -0.65 1.65 -17.19
N ASP A 74 -0.86 2.72 -16.44
CA ASP A 74 -0.12 3.96 -16.66
C ASP A 74 1.31 3.74 -16.14
N LEU A 75 2.27 3.65 -17.05
CA LEU A 75 3.67 3.37 -16.69
C LEU A 75 4.38 4.57 -16.05
N ASP A 76 3.84 5.75 -16.17
CA ASP A 76 4.34 6.96 -15.49
C ASP A 76 3.89 7.04 -14.04
N TRP A 77 2.80 6.34 -13.68
CA TRP A 77 2.32 6.26 -12.32
C TRP A 77 3.21 5.36 -11.46
N ARG A 78 3.67 5.87 -10.33
CA ARG A 78 4.62 5.18 -9.44
C ARG A 78 4.11 5.02 -8.00
N GLY A 79 2.82 5.06 -7.78
CA GLY A 79 2.19 4.89 -6.47
C GLY A 79 1.77 6.22 -5.82
N TRP A 80 0.95 6.11 -4.79
CA TRP A 80 0.37 7.25 -4.08
C TRP A 80 1.36 8.05 -3.23
N TRP A 81 2.46 7.42 -2.81
CA TRP A 81 3.39 7.97 -1.82
C TRP A 81 4.50 8.84 -2.42
N GLY A 82 4.51 9.05 -3.73
CA GLY A 82 5.59 9.78 -4.38
C GLY A 82 6.90 9.00 -4.42
N PRO A 83 8.06 9.68 -4.50
CA PRO A 83 9.34 9.03 -4.80
C PRO A 83 9.91 8.17 -3.69
N ASN A 84 9.57 8.43 -2.42
CA ASN A 84 10.09 7.71 -1.26
C ASN A 84 8.95 7.12 -0.40
N PRO A 85 8.36 5.98 -0.81
CA PRO A 85 7.31 5.32 -0.04
C PRO A 85 7.78 4.85 1.34
N PRO A 86 6.88 4.76 2.34
CA PRO A 86 7.25 4.46 3.72
C PRO A 86 7.58 2.98 3.98
N TYR A 87 7.52 2.12 2.99
CA TYR A 87 7.72 0.69 3.17
C TYR A 87 9.19 0.29 3.32
N HIS A 88 10.10 0.89 2.56
CA HIS A 88 11.55 0.60 2.57
C HIS A 88 11.88 -0.89 2.45
N ALA A 89 11.05 -1.66 1.78
CA ALA A 89 11.13 -3.10 1.65
C ALA A 89 10.44 -3.57 0.36
N PRO A 90 10.67 -4.81 -0.09
CA PRO A 90 9.93 -5.39 -1.21
C PRO A 90 8.43 -5.34 -0.98
N THR A 91 7.70 -4.81 -1.94
CA THR A 91 6.25 -4.58 -1.86
C THR A 91 5.58 -5.23 -3.08
N PHE A 92 4.76 -6.22 -2.83
CA PHE A 92 4.11 -7.03 -3.85
C PHE A 92 2.70 -6.52 -4.12
N VAL A 93 2.48 -6.02 -5.34
CA VAL A 93 1.19 -5.47 -5.78
C VAL A 93 0.43 -6.55 -6.56
N LEU A 94 -0.73 -6.94 -6.04
CA LEU A 94 -1.61 -7.90 -6.70
C LEU A 94 -2.40 -7.25 -7.84
N GLY A 95 -2.42 -7.90 -8.99
CA GLY A 95 -3.17 -7.46 -10.15
C GLY A 95 -3.34 -8.56 -11.17
N HIS A 96 -4.00 -8.25 -12.28
CA HIS A 96 -4.24 -9.20 -13.38
C HIS A 96 -3.37 -8.93 -14.61
N ARG A 97 -2.62 -7.84 -14.62
CA ARG A 97 -1.77 -7.44 -15.72
C ARG A 97 -0.33 -7.27 -15.27
N PRO A 98 0.64 -7.80 -16.02
CA PRO A 98 2.04 -7.68 -15.66
C PRO A 98 2.53 -6.24 -15.82
N ARG A 99 3.51 -5.90 -15.03
CA ARG A 99 4.25 -4.64 -15.11
C ARG A 99 5.68 -4.88 -14.61
N PRO A 100 6.71 -4.24 -15.22
CA PRO A 100 8.06 -4.29 -14.67
C PRO A 100 8.12 -3.75 -13.25
N SER A 101 8.99 -4.34 -12.42
CA SER A 101 9.24 -3.85 -11.07
C SER A 101 9.76 -2.41 -11.08
N ILE A 102 9.43 -1.66 -10.04
CA ILE A 102 9.83 -0.26 -9.89
C ILE A 102 10.67 -0.13 -8.62
N GLU A 103 11.90 0.31 -8.78
CA GLU A 103 12.75 0.71 -7.67
C GLU A 103 12.44 2.15 -7.27
N MET A 104 12.20 2.36 -5.97
CA MET A 104 11.90 3.66 -5.40
C MET A 104 13.04 4.10 -4.49
N GLU A 105 13.07 5.39 -4.15
CA GLU A 105 14.00 5.90 -3.14
C GLU A 105 13.74 5.23 -1.79
N GLY A 106 14.77 5.10 -0.98
CA GLY A 106 14.65 4.56 0.39
C GLY A 106 14.48 3.04 0.47
N GLY A 107 14.58 2.30 -0.64
CA GLY A 107 14.63 0.84 -0.65
C GLY A 107 13.30 0.13 -0.91
N THR A 108 12.21 0.84 -1.11
CA THR A 108 10.96 0.22 -1.58
C THR A 108 11.13 -0.24 -3.02
N VAL A 109 10.77 -1.48 -3.30
CA VAL A 109 10.67 -2.02 -4.66
C VAL A 109 9.26 -2.58 -4.87
N TYR A 110 8.53 -2.02 -5.81
CA TYR A 110 7.23 -2.56 -6.19
C TYR A 110 7.40 -3.71 -7.19
N HIS A 111 6.90 -4.88 -6.82
CA HIS A 111 6.80 -6.06 -7.68
C HIS A 111 5.34 -6.33 -8.00
N PHE A 112 5.03 -6.56 -9.27
CA PHE A 112 3.65 -6.78 -9.72
C PHE A 112 3.41 -8.27 -9.89
N VAL A 113 2.45 -8.83 -9.15
CA VAL A 113 2.16 -10.26 -9.09
C VAL A 113 0.81 -10.53 -9.75
N THR A 114 0.82 -11.40 -10.77
CA THR A 114 -0.38 -11.78 -11.53
C THR A 114 -0.84 -13.21 -11.27
N ASP A 115 -0.10 -13.96 -10.45
CA ASP A 115 -0.32 -15.39 -10.18
C ASP A 115 -1.16 -15.65 -8.91
N GLY A 116 -1.75 -14.61 -8.34
CA GLY A 116 -2.64 -14.70 -7.19
C GLY A 116 -1.96 -14.50 -5.83
N ILE A 117 -2.77 -14.55 -4.77
CA ILE A 117 -2.35 -14.22 -3.41
C ILE A 117 -1.35 -15.24 -2.85
N GLU A 118 -1.47 -16.50 -3.20
CA GLU A 118 -0.56 -17.56 -2.71
C GLU A 118 0.87 -17.31 -3.22
N ALA A 119 1.00 -16.98 -4.52
CA ALA A 119 2.29 -16.65 -5.10
C ALA A 119 2.89 -15.36 -4.49
N ALA A 120 2.08 -14.35 -4.25
CA ALA A 120 2.52 -13.12 -3.59
C ALA A 120 3.00 -13.39 -2.16
N LEU A 121 2.29 -14.22 -1.40
CA LEU A 121 2.65 -14.60 -0.03
C LEU A 121 3.97 -15.37 0.02
N GLU A 122 4.17 -16.32 -0.91
CA GLU A 122 5.42 -17.07 -1.01
C GLU A 122 6.61 -16.14 -1.29
N ARG A 123 6.50 -15.29 -2.31
CA ARG A 123 7.53 -14.30 -2.64
C ARG A 123 7.81 -13.33 -1.49
N ALA A 124 6.78 -12.87 -0.79
CA ALA A 124 6.94 -11.99 0.35
C ALA A 124 7.67 -12.69 1.53
N ARG A 125 7.39 -13.96 1.77
CA ARG A 125 8.09 -14.74 2.80
C ARG A 125 9.56 -14.98 2.48
N GLU A 126 9.88 -15.17 1.21
CA GLU A 126 11.25 -15.35 0.76
C GLU A 126 12.05 -14.04 0.83
N ALA A 127 11.38 -12.91 0.66
CA ALA A 127 11.99 -11.58 0.64
C ALA A 127 12.13 -10.94 2.04
N ALA A 128 11.33 -11.38 3.01
CA ALA A 128 11.26 -10.81 4.36
C ALA A 128 12.44 -11.18 5.27
#